data_8682e974c61bb7f89ea52ab84a1bd75b
#
_entry.id   8682e974c61bb7f89ea52ab84a1bd75b
#
_cell.length_a   1.000
_cell.length_b   1.000
_cell.length_c   1.000
_cell.angle_alpha   90.00
_cell.angle_beta   90.00
_cell.angle_gamma   90.00
#
_symmetry.space_group_name_H-M   'P 1'
#
loop_
_entity.id
_entity.type
_entity.pdbx_description
1 polymer ?
#
loop_
_entity_poly.entity_id
_entity_poly.type
_entity_poly.pdbx_seq_one_letter_code
_entity_poly.pdbx_strand_id
1 'polypeptide(L)'
;MGLKINTNVAALNAARTLNNTTKALNQSLERLSSGLRINRAKDDAAGLAIAEGFRSVVSGTQVAQRNAQDGVSLVQTAEGSLSESTNILQRMRELAVQAANGTQSASNRKALHDEVVQLLAQIDDIAQDTEFNGIRVLSAAQSVTLQAGAQQGQTLILTVNGASTRDLGISTVNISSIAGAVSALATLDSAINSVSSLRATFGAFQNRLEFTINTLAIQEENSSAAQSAIRDADIARETISFTRNQILVSAGTTVLAQANVLPQTALTLLG
;
A
#
# COMPACT_ATOMS: atom_id res chain seq x y z
N MET A 1 -56.81 40.56 10.29
CA MET A 1 -55.70 41.31 9.72
C MET A 1 -56.24 42.18 8.63
N GLY A 2 -56.01 43.51 8.64
CA GLY A 2 -56.49 44.39 7.60
C GLY A 2 -55.84 44.08 6.24
N LEU A 3 -56.63 44.06 5.19
CA LEU A 3 -56.19 43.92 3.81
C LEU A 3 -55.36 45.16 3.40
N LYS A 4 -54.02 44.96 3.29
CA LYS A 4 -53.11 46.02 2.79
C LYS A 4 -52.80 45.72 1.34
N ILE A 5 -53.12 46.64 0.43
CA ILE A 5 -53.00 46.48 -1.02
C ILE A 5 -51.53 46.63 -1.47
N ASN A 6 -50.79 47.60 -0.90
CA ASN A 6 -49.42 47.92 -1.34
C ASN A 6 -48.33 46.97 -0.82
N THR A 7 -48.59 46.18 0.23
CA THR A 7 -47.59 45.27 0.81
C THR A 7 -48.28 43.98 1.24
N ASN A 8 -48.09 42.94 0.40
CA ASN A 8 -48.62 41.60 0.67
C ASN A 8 -47.64 40.76 1.49
N VAL A 9 -47.70 40.90 2.83
CA VAL A 9 -46.81 40.18 3.76
C VAL A 9 -46.98 38.66 3.67
N ALA A 10 -48.18 38.16 3.34
CA ALA A 10 -48.45 36.73 3.19
C ALA A 10 -47.72 36.18 1.96
N ALA A 11 -47.76 36.88 0.83
CA ALA A 11 -47.00 36.48 -0.39
C ALA A 11 -45.49 36.55 -0.16
N LEU A 12 -44.97 37.57 0.55
CA LEU A 12 -43.55 37.69 0.89
C LEU A 12 -43.07 36.53 1.79
N ASN A 13 -43.86 36.14 2.78
CA ASN A 13 -43.56 34.97 3.62
C ASN A 13 -43.62 33.67 2.84
N ALA A 14 -44.64 33.49 1.98
CA ALA A 14 -44.73 32.32 1.12
C ALA A 14 -43.53 32.23 0.14
N ALA A 15 -43.12 33.34 -0.47
CA ALA A 15 -41.97 33.39 -1.36
C ALA A 15 -40.65 33.09 -0.62
N ARG A 16 -40.46 33.60 0.59
CA ARG A 16 -39.28 33.28 1.41
C ARG A 16 -39.21 31.80 1.79
N THR A 17 -40.35 31.21 2.19
CA THR A 17 -40.44 29.78 2.52
C THR A 17 -40.18 28.92 1.28
N LEU A 18 -40.77 29.27 0.15
CA LEU A 18 -40.54 28.59 -1.14
C LEU A 18 -39.05 28.63 -1.55
N ASN A 19 -38.40 29.78 -1.43
CA ASN A 19 -36.97 29.92 -1.71
C ASN A 19 -36.12 29.02 -0.80
N ASN A 20 -36.43 28.94 0.48
CA ASN A 20 -35.70 28.06 1.41
C ASN A 20 -35.92 26.58 1.09
N THR A 21 -37.15 26.18 0.75
CA THR A 21 -37.49 24.82 0.37
C THR A 21 -36.82 24.42 -0.95
N THR A 22 -36.78 25.33 -1.93
CA THR A 22 -36.07 25.12 -3.21
C THR A 22 -34.56 24.93 -2.99
N LYS A 23 -33.94 25.72 -2.09
CA LYS A 23 -32.54 25.51 -1.72
C LYS A 23 -32.31 24.14 -1.08
N ALA A 24 -33.17 23.72 -0.16
CA ALA A 24 -33.11 22.41 0.47
C ALA A 24 -33.30 21.28 -0.54
N LEU A 25 -34.25 21.44 -1.48
CA LEU A 25 -34.45 20.49 -2.59
C LEU A 25 -33.19 20.33 -3.44
N ASN A 26 -32.56 21.43 -3.84
CA ASN A 26 -31.33 21.40 -4.63
C ASN A 26 -30.16 20.76 -3.86
N GLN A 27 -30.08 20.98 -2.54
CA GLN A 27 -29.07 20.33 -1.70
C GLN A 27 -29.30 18.81 -1.60
N SER A 28 -30.55 18.37 -1.41
CA SER A 28 -30.87 16.95 -1.43
C SER A 28 -30.57 16.31 -2.78
N LEU A 29 -30.82 17.00 -3.89
CA LEU A 29 -30.49 16.54 -5.23
C LEU A 29 -28.97 16.43 -5.44
N GLU A 30 -28.20 17.41 -4.97
CA GLU A 30 -26.72 17.37 -5.01
C GLU A 30 -26.18 16.18 -4.22
N ARG A 31 -26.70 15.89 -3.03
CA ARG A 31 -26.30 14.75 -2.19
C ARG A 31 -26.70 13.41 -2.79
N LEU A 32 -27.91 13.29 -3.32
CA LEU A 32 -28.34 12.07 -4.02
C LEU A 32 -27.52 11.78 -5.27
N SER A 33 -27.18 12.84 -6.02
CA SER A 33 -26.38 12.71 -7.24
C SER A 33 -24.92 12.33 -6.96
N SER A 34 -24.32 12.85 -5.88
CA SER A 34 -22.94 12.58 -5.52
C SER A 34 -22.77 11.36 -4.61
N GLY A 35 -23.83 10.90 -3.94
CA GLY A 35 -23.76 9.90 -2.88
C GLY A 35 -23.12 10.42 -1.58
N LEU A 36 -22.77 11.72 -1.51
CA LEU A 36 -22.02 12.29 -0.41
C LEU A 36 -22.89 13.29 0.40
N ARG A 37 -22.84 13.18 1.72
CA ARG A 37 -23.45 14.11 2.68
C ARG A 37 -22.70 15.44 2.70
N ILE A 38 -21.35 15.37 2.64
CA ILE A 38 -20.45 16.54 2.61
C ILE A 38 -19.81 16.59 1.23
N ASN A 39 -20.31 17.52 0.38
CA ASN A 39 -19.81 17.72 -0.97
C ASN A 39 -18.85 18.92 -1.05
N ARG A 40 -19.14 19.96 -0.30
CA ARG A 40 -18.38 21.22 -0.30
C ARG A 40 -18.02 21.65 1.11
N ALA A 41 -16.96 22.46 1.24
CA ALA A 41 -16.51 23.01 2.53
C ALA A 41 -17.61 23.82 3.27
N LYS A 42 -18.57 24.40 2.54
CA LYS A 42 -19.71 25.12 3.14
C LYS A 42 -20.69 24.19 3.89
N ASP A 43 -20.71 22.88 3.56
CA ASP A 43 -21.64 21.93 4.16
C ASP A 43 -21.15 21.51 5.56
N ASP A 44 -19.83 21.23 5.67
CA ASP A 44 -19.12 20.96 6.94
C ASP A 44 -17.61 21.05 6.69
N ALA A 45 -16.99 22.18 7.08
CA ALA A 45 -15.57 22.40 6.87
C ALA A 45 -14.69 21.47 7.73
N ALA A 46 -15.11 21.19 8.97
CA ALA A 46 -14.37 20.31 9.87
C ALA A 46 -14.48 18.85 9.44
N GLY A 47 -15.70 18.39 9.11
CA GLY A 47 -15.94 17.04 8.60
C GLY A 47 -15.21 16.78 7.29
N LEU A 48 -15.16 17.75 6.38
CA LEU A 48 -14.42 17.64 5.14
C LEU A 48 -12.90 17.50 5.38
N ALA A 49 -12.33 18.31 6.28
CA ALA A 49 -10.89 18.24 6.59
C ALA A 49 -10.52 16.87 7.18
N ILE A 50 -11.35 16.32 8.07
CA ILE A 50 -11.13 14.99 8.65
C ILE A 50 -11.27 13.90 7.58
N ALA A 51 -12.30 13.98 6.73
CA ALA A 51 -12.52 13.00 5.64
C ALA A 51 -11.37 13.00 4.61
N GLU A 52 -10.84 14.17 4.25
CA GLU A 52 -9.66 14.28 3.37
C GLU A 52 -8.39 13.75 4.07
N GLY A 53 -8.27 13.90 5.39
CA GLY A 53 -7.22 13.25 6.19
C GLY A 53 -7.29 11.72 6.09
N PHE A 54 -8.46 11.13 6.29
CA PHE A 54 -8.66 9.68 6.11
C PHE A 54 -8.39 9.23 4.67
N ARG A 55 -8.83 9.99 3.67
CA ARG A 55 -8.55 9.70 2.26
C ARG A 55 -7.05 9.66 1.98
N SER A 56 -6.29 10.60 2.54
CA SER A 56 -4.83 10.61 2.42
C SER A 56 -4.22 9.37 3.07
N VAL A 57 -4.70 8.95 4.26
CA VAL A 57 -4.25 7.72 4.93
C VAL A 57 -4.58 6.49 4.08
N VAL A 58 -5.80 6.35 3.57
CA VAL A 58 -6.21 5.22 2.72
C VAL A 58 -5.31 5.13 1.49
N SER A 59 -5.12 6.24 0.75
CA SER A 59 -4.24 6.26 -0.42
C SER A 59 -2.79 5.93 -0.07
N GLY A 60 -2.28 6.48 1.04
CA GLY A 60 -0.92 6.19 1.52
C GLY A 60 -0.74 4.73 1.93
N THR A 61 -1.74 4.14 2.59
CA THR A 61 -1.75 2.74 3.01
C THR A 61 -1.74 1.79 1.80
N GLN A 62 -2.51 2.09 0.75
CA GLN A 62 -2.51 1.32 -0.50
C GLN A 62 -1.13 1.34 -1.20
N VAL A 63 -0.46 2.49 -1.19
CA VAL A 63 0.91 2.58 -1.71
C VAL A 63 1.87 1.78 -0.84
N ALA A 64 1.75 1.88 0.48
CA ALA A 64 2.58 1.13 1.42
C ALA A 64 2.42 -0.39 1.29
N GLN A 65 1.21 -0.88 1.02
CA GLN A 65 0.95 -2.29 0.71
C GLN A 65 1.68 -2.73 -0.55
N ARG A 66 1.63 -1.94 -1.64
CA ARG A 66 2.38 -2.23 -2.87
C ARG A 66 3.88 -2.25 -2.61
N ASN A 67 4.41 -1.27 -1.87
CA ASN A 67 5.84 -1.23 -1.51
C ASN A 67 6.24 -2.47 -0.68
N ALA A 68 5.39 -2.94 0.22
CA ALA A 68 5.63 -4.15 0.99
C ALA A 68 5.60 -5.40 0.09
N GLN A 69 4.70 -5.45 -0.90
CA GLN A 69 4.64 -6.54 -1.88
C GLN A 69 5.87 -6.54 -2.80
N ASP A 70 6.36 -5.37 -3.21
CA ASP A 70 7.63 -5.24 -3.93
C ASP A 70 8.80 -5.75 -3.09
N GLY A 71 8.77 -5.47 -1.77
CA GLY A 71 9.73 -6.01 -0.81
C GLY A 71 9.70 -7.54 -0.72
N VAL A 72 8.52 -8.15 -0.73
CA VAL A 72 8.38 -9.63 -0.79
C VAL A 72 9.00 -10.17 -2.06
N SER A 73 8.72 -9.55 -3.21
CA SER A 73 9.28 -9.99 -4.51
C SER A 73 10.80 -9.87 -4.57
N LEU A 74 11.37 -8.79 -3.99
CA LEU A 74 12.82 -8.61 -3.86
C LEU A 74 13.44 -9.74 -3.03
N VAL A 75 12.85 -10.05 -1.87
CA VAL A 75 13.34 -11.11 -0.98
C VAL A 75 13.27 -12.47 -1.64
N GLN A 76 12.17 -12.78 -2.34
CA GLN A 76 12.01 -14.05 -3.06
C GLN A 76 13.04 -14.22 -4.18
N THR A 77 13.34 -13.14 -4.93
CA THR A 77 14.39 -13.16 -5.95
C THR A 77 15.75 -13.46 -5.33
N ALA A 78 16.09 -12.78 -4.23
CA ALA A 78 17.35 -13.01 -3.53
C ALA A 78 17.43 -14.42 -2.90
N GLU A 79 16.34 -14.91 -2.33
CA GLU A 79 16.30 -16.27 -1.74
C GLU A 79 16.46 -17.35 -2.79
N GLY A 80 15.84 -17.21 -3.97
CA GLY A 80 16.03 -18.13 -5.08
C GLY A 80 17.51 -18.24 -5.48
N SER A 81 18.19 -17.11 -5.62
CA SER A 81 19.63 -17.06 -5.95
C SER A 81 20.51 -17.64 -4.85
N LEU A 82 20.18 -17.41 -3.57
CA LEU A 82 20.90 -18.04 -2.45
C LEU A 82 20.69 -19.55 -2.36
N SER A 83 19.55 -20.04 -2.82
CA SER A 83 19.30 -21.49 -2.91
C SER A 83 20.25 -22.13 -3.90
N GLU A 84 20.45 -21.53 -5.07
CA GLU A 84 21.44 -22.01 -6.05
C GLU A 84 22.86 -21.89 -5.52
N SER A 85 23.22 -20.79 -4.85
CA SER A 85 24.52 -20.67 -4.18
C SER A 85 24.75 -21.78 -3.14
N THR A 86 23.72 -22.19 -2.42
CA THR A 86 23.78 -23.31 -1.47
C THR A 86 24.08 -24.63 -2.19
N ASN A 87 23.42 -24.89 -3.32
CA ASN A 87 23.66 -26.09 -4.14
C ASN A 87 25.10 -26.14 -4.65
N ILE A 88 25.62 -24.99 -5.10
CA ILE A 88 27.03 -24.90 -5.57
C ILE A 88 27.99 -25.14 -4.40
N LEU A 89 27.78 -24.55 -3.25
CA LEU A 89 28.61 -24.76 -2.06
C LEU A 89 28.63 -26.23 -1.61
N GLN A 90 27.49 -26.91 -1.66
CA GLN A 90 27.40 -28.36 -1.39
C GLN A 90 28.19 -29.16 -2.41
N ARG A 91 28.11 -28.82 -3.71
CA ARG A 91 28.91 -29.46 -4.75
C ARG A 91 30.41 -29.24 -4.53
N MET A 92 30.83 -28.04 -4.18
CA MET A 92 32.22 -27.74 -3.84
C MET A 92 32.69 -28.56 -2.63
N ARG A 93 31.83 -28.76 -1.64
CA ARG A 93 32.11 -29.59 -0.46
C ARG A 93 32.30 -31.05 -0.85
N GLU A 94 31.48 -31.61 -1.75
CA GLU A 94 31.65 -32.97 -2.29
C GLU A 94 33.01 -33.11 -2.97
N LEU A 95 33.38 -32.14 -3.81
CA LEU A 95 34.68 -32.12 -4.50
C LEU A 95 35.85 -32.06 -3.51
N ALA A 96 35.70 -31.26 -2.43
CA ALA A 96 36.72 -31.19 -1.39
C ALA A 96 36.87 -32.50 -0.62
N VAL A 97 35.78 -33.21 -0.30
CA VAL A 97 35.81 -34.55 0.31
C VAL A 97 36.52 -35.55 -0.63
N GLN A 98 36.20 -35.51 -1.94
CA GLN A 98 36.84 -36.37 -2.93
C GLN A 98 38.34 -36.07 -3.07
N ALA A 99 38.75 -34.81 -3.07
CA ALA A 99 40.12 -34.37 -3.16
C ALA A 99 40.96 -34.70 -1.90
N ALA A 100 40.32 -34.74 -0.71
CA ALA A 100 40.95 -35.11 0.54
C ALA A 100 41.32 -36.61 0.61
N ASN A 101 40.75 -37.46 -0.28
CA ASN A 101 41.05 -38.88 -0.30
C ASN A 101 42.48 -39.12 -0.83
N GLY A 102 43.28 -39.90 -0.08
CA GLY A 102 44.65 -40.23 -0.40
C GLY A 102 44.80 -41.10 -1.68
N THR A 103 43.72 -41.71 -2.17
CA THR A 103 43.73 -42.50 -3.43
C THR A 103 43.75 -41.64 -4.68
N GLN A 104 43.48 -40.34 -4.59
CA GLN A 104 43.49 -39.42 -5.74
C GLN A 104 44.96 -39.04 -6.09
N SER A 105 45.26 -39.03 -7.39
CA SER A 105 46.54 -38.50 -7.88
C SER A 105 46.58 -36.96 -7.81
N ALA A 106 47.77 -36.36 -7.86
CA ALA A 106 47.93 -34.92 -7.95
C ALA A 106 47.21 -34.32 -9.20
N SER A 107 47.22 -35.04 -10.30
CA SER A 107 46.55 -34.69 -11.55
C SER A 107 45.04 -34.67 -11.37
N ASN A 108 44.45 -35.68 -10.71
CA ASN A 108 43.02 -35.74 -10.45
C ASN A 108 42.59 -34.60 -9.51
N ARG A 109 43.35 -34.35 -8.43
CA ARG A 109 43.06 -33.23 -7.52
C ARG A 109 43.10 -31.89 -8.23
N LYS A 110 44.03 -31.70 -9.19
CA LYS A 110 44.07 -30.50 -9.99
C LYS A 110 42.79 -30.34 -10.83
N ALA A 111 42.34 -31.41 -11.49
CA ALA A 111 41.09 -31.33 -12.25
C ALA A 111 39.85 -31.00 -11.37
N LEU A 112 39.78 -31.57 -10.15
CA LEU A 112 38.75 -31.25 -9.18
C LEU A 112 38.87 -29.76 -8.72
N HIS A 113 40.08 -29.25 -8.56
CA HIS A 113 40.31 -27.86 -8.21
C HIS A 113 39.89 -26.90 -9.34
N ASP A 114 40.16 -27.27 -10.59
CA ASP A 114 39.72 -26.45 -11.74
C ASP A 114 38.19 -26.38 -11.81
N GLU A 115 37.45 -27.44 -11.45
CA GLU A 115 35.98 -27.40 -11.28
C GLU A 115 35.55 -26.43 -10.14
N VAL A 116 36.25 -26.51 -8.99
CA VAL A 116 35.94 -25.58 -7.85
C VAL A 116 36.16 -24.12 -8.23
N VAL A 117 37.19 -23.81 -9.03
CA VAL A 117 37.45 -22.45 -9.52
C VAL A 117 36.28 -21.95 -10.38
N GLN A 118 35.72 -22.80 -11.26
CA GLN A 118 34.54 -22.43 -12.04
C GLN A 118 33.31 -22.23 -11.17
N LEU A 119 33.10 -23.04 -10.14
CA LEU A 119 32.01 -22.93 -9.20
C LEU A 119 32.14 -21.67 -8.34
N LEU A 120 33.34 -21.26 -7.95
CA LEU A 120 33.60 -19.98 -7.28
C LEU A 120 33.21 -18.81 -8.18
N ALA A 121 33.60 -18.80 -9.44
CA ALA A 121 33.20 -17.76 -10.39
C ALA A 121 31.67 -17.70 -10.54
N GLN A 122 31.00 -18.88 -10.59
CA GLN A 122 29.55 -18.93 -10.67
C GLN A 122 28.85 -18.32 -9.44
N ILE A 123 29.40 -18.49 -8.23
CA ILE A 123 28.87 -17.83 -7.02
C ILE A 123 29.01 -16.31 -7.13
N ASP A 124 30.15 -15.81 -7.61
CA ASP A 124 30.36 -14.39 -7.81
C ASP A 124 29.41 -13.82 -8.88
N ASP A 125 29.20 -14.55 -9.98
CA ASP A 125 28.23 -14.16 -11.01
C ASP A 125 26.79 -14.09 -10.42
N ILE A 126 26.37 -15.11 -9.67
CA ILE A 126 25.07 -15.10 -8.98
C ILE A 126 24.95 -13.89 -8.06
N ALA A 127 25.99 -13.59 -7.28
CA ALA A 127 25.97 -12.46 -6.36
C ALA A 127 25.91 -11.10 -7.08
N GLN A 128 26.52 -10.96 -8.25
CA GLN A 128 26.55 -9.74 -9.04
C GLN A 128 25.32 -9.56 -9.92
N ASP A 129 24.80 -10.64 -10.49
CA ASP A 129 23.70 -10.62 -11.45
C ASP A 129 22.31 -10.68 -10.76
N THR A 130 22.28 -11.05 -9.47
CA THR A 130 21.02 -11.02 -8.71
C THR A 130 20.64 -9.59 -8.44
N GLU A 131 19.77 -9.05 -9.30
CA GLU A 131 19.22 -7.70 -9.15
C GLU A 131 17.68 -7.69 -9.14
N PHE A 132 17.14 -6.72 -8.44
CA PHE A 132 15.72 -6.41 -8.46
C PHE A 132 15.57 -4.91 -8.74
N ASN A 133 15.01 -4.58 -9.90
CA ASN A 133 14.83 -3.19 -10.35
C ASN A 133 16.14 -2.34 -10.29
N GLY A 134 17.27 -2.92 -10.73
CA GLY A 134 18.58 -2.28 -10.72
C GLY A 134 19.30 -2.28 -9.36
N ILE A 135 18.70 -2.84 -8.31
CA ILE A 135 19.31 -3.00 -6.99
C ILE A 135 19.93 -4.39 -6.92
N ARG A 136 21.25 -4.47 -6.82
CA ARG A 136 22.00 -5.73 -6.65
C ARG A 136 21.96 -6.13 -5.19
N VAL A 137 21.10 -7.09 -4.85
CA VAL A 137 20.78 -7.43 -3.46
C VAL A 137 21.89 -8.19 -2.76
N LEU A 138 22.71 -9.00 -3.49
CA LEU A 138 23.68 -9.93 -2.93
C LEU A 138 25.14 -9.54 -3.17
N SER A 139 25.42 -8.44 -3.89
CA SER A 139 26.77 -8.09 -4.33
C SER A 139 27.67 -7.59 -3.19
N ALA A 140 27.11 -6.95 -2.17
CA ALA A 140 27.82 -6.40 -1.02
C ALA A 140 26.84 -6.21 0.17
N ALA A 141 27.41 -5.95 1.35
CA ALA A 141 26.61 -5.57 2.51
C ALA A 141 25.87 -4.25 2.25
N GLN A 142 24.55 -4.28 2.32
CA GLN A 142 23.69 -3.11 2.08
C GLN A 142 22.41 -3.14 2.90
N SER A 143 21.74 -2.00 2.98
CA SER A 143 20.45 -1.87 3.63
C SER A 143 19.43 -1.32 2.63
N VAL A 144 18.37 -2.08 2.43
CA VAL A 144 17.21 -1.66 1.63
C VAL A 144 16.13 -1.16 2.57
N THR A 145 15.73 0.11 2.40
CA THR A 145 14.69 0.73 3.22
C THR A 145 13.39 0.74 2.43
N LEU A 146 12.36 0.09 2.96
CA LEU A 146 11.02 0.05 2.40
C LEU A 146 10.10 0.97 3.21
N GLN A 147 9.41 1.89 2.55
CA GLN A 147 8.35 2.69 3.18
C GLN A 147 7.10 1.80 3.31
N ALA A 148 6.87 1.27 4.51
CA ALA A 148 5.83 0.29 4.82
C ALA A 148 4.66 0.90 5.61
N GLY A 149 4.43 2.21 5.49
CA GLY A 149 3.30 2.89 6.10
C GLY A 149 3.00 4.23 5.44
N ALA A 150 1.82 4.78 5.75
CA ALA A 150 1.32 6.02 5.16
C ALA A 150 2.00 7.28 5.71
N GLN A 151 2.73 7.18 6.82
CA GLN A 151 3.35 8.32 7.51
C GLN A 151 4.87 8.28 7.45
N GLN A 152 5.49 9.44 7.63
CA GLN A 152 6.93 9.56 7.71
C GLN A 152 7.52 8.69 8.84
N GLY A 153 8.60 7.98 8.55
CA GLY A 153 9.31 7.14 9.52
C GLY A 153 8.74 5.72 9.69
N GLN A 154 7.62 5.39 9.04
CA GLN A 154 7.08 4.03 9.03
C GLN A 154 7.81 3.17 7.99
N THR A 155 9.06 2.83 8.28
CA THR A 155 9.93 2.08 7.36
C THR A 155 10.29 0.71 7.91
N LEU A 156 10.46 -0.26 7.02
CA LEU A 156 11.10 -1.53 7.28
C LEU A 156 12.47 -1.53 6.60
N ILE A 157 13.51 -1.86 7.36
CA ILE A 157 14.89 -1.90 6.86
C ILE A 157 15.30 -3.37 6.78
N LEU A 158 15.66 -3.81 5.57
CA LEU A 158 16.30 -5.08 5.32
C LEU A 158 17.81 -4.83 5.23
N THR A 159 18.56 -5.36 6.19
CA THR A 159 20.02 -5.37 6.14
C THR A 159 20.47 -6.71 5.58
N VAL A 160 21.22 -6.68 4.49
CA VAL A 160 21.73 -7.85 3.79
C VAL A 160 23.25 -7.82 3.85
N ASN A 161 23.87 -8.92 4.21
CA ASN A 161 25.31 -9.13 4.00
C ASN A 161 25.50 -9.64 2.58
N GLY A 162 26.63 -9.30 1.95
CA GLY A 162 26.97 -9.81 0.63
C GLY A 162 27.10 -11.35 0.63
N ALA A 163 26.88 -11.95 -0.53
CA ALA A 163 27.01 -13.39 -0.74
C ALA A 163 28.11 -13.71 -1.79
N SER A 164 29.01 -12.77 -2.06
CA SER A 164 30.16 -13.00 -2.94
C SER A 164 31.15 -13.98 -2.30
N THR A 165 32.04 -14.55 -3.09
CA THR A 165 33.11 -15.44 -2.60
C THR A 165 33.98 -14.78 -1.55
N ARG A 166 34.15 -13.45 -1.62
CA ARG A 166 34.86 -12.66 -0.64
C ARG A 166 34.08 -12.56 0.67
N ASP A 167 32.79 -12.25 0.61
CA ASP A 167 31.95 -12.07 1.79
C ASP A 167 31.71 -13.40 2.53
N LEU A 168 31.69 -14.50 1.79
CA LEU A 168 31.60 -15.86 2.33
C LEU A 168 32.96 -16.40 2.80
N GLY A 169 34.07 -15.71 2.55
CA GLY A 169 35.42 -16.11 2.94
C GLY A 169 35.97 -17.31 2.20
N ILE A 170 35.43 -17.62 1.02
CA ILE A 170 35.80 -18.80 0.21
C ILE A 170 36.70 -18.48 -0.99
N SER A 171 37.06 -17.23 -1.21
CA SER A 171 37.84 -16.78 -2.38
C SER A 171 39.24 -17.46 -2.48
N THR A 172 39.77 -17.98 -1.37
CA THR A 172 41.09 -18.61 -1.29
C THR A 172 41.05 -20.15 -1.19
N VAL A 173 39.86 -20.76 -1.38
CA VAL A 173 39.69 -22.21 -1.29
C VAL A 173 40.53 -22.92 -2.36
N ASN A 174 41.38 -23.82 -1.90
CA ASN A 174 42.26 -24.61 -2.76
C ASN A 174 42.25 -26.08 -2.35
N ILE A 175 41.83 -26.95 -3.26
CA ILE A 175 41.74 -28.41 -3.04
C ILE A 175 42.78 -29.20 -3.82
N SER A 176 43.82 -28.56 -4.38
CA SER A 176 44.87 -29.24 -5.16
C SER A 176 45.78 -30.12 -4.31
N SER A 177 45.76 -29.96 -2.98
CA SER A 177 46.50 -30.80 -2.02
C SER A 177 45.57 -31.40 -0.97
N ILE A 178 45.94 -32.50 -0.33
CA ILE A 178 45.16 -33.15 0.74
C ILE A 178 44.92 -32.16 1.91
N ALA A 179 45.98 -31.48 2.36
CA ALA A 179 45.89 -30.53 3.45
C ALA A 179 44.97 -29.34 3.10
N GLY A 180 45.07 -28.82 1.85
CA GLY A 180 44.20 -27.79 1.34
C GLY A 180 42.73 -28.25 1.26
N ALA A 181 42.51 -29.48 0.79
CA ALA A 181 41.14 -30.04 0.73
C ALA A 181 40.51 -30.22 2.12
N VAL A 182 41.28 -30.64 3.12
CA VAL A 182 40.79 -30.75 4.50
C VAL A 182 40.48 -29.37 5.11
N SER A 183 41.31 -28.36 4.90
CA SER A 183 41.02 -27.01 5.37
C SER A 183 39.83 -26.35 4.63
N ALA A 184 39.69 -26.66 3.34
CA ALA A 184 38.58 -26.19 2.53
C ALA A 184 37.21 -26.67 3.06
N LEU A 185 37.12 -27.88 3.64
CA LEU A 185 35.86 -28.37 4.23
C LEU A 185 35.34 -27.47 5.35
N ALA A 186 36.20 -27.05 6.26
CA ALA A 186 35.78 -26.17 7.36
C ALA A 186 35.34 -24.77 6.85
N THR A 187 36.04 -24.26 5.83
CA THR A 187 35.71 -22.98 5.18
C THR A 187 34.38 -23.06 4.45
N LEU A 188 34.13 -24.13 3.70
CA LEU A 188 32.87 -24.34 2.99
C LEU A 188 31.71 -24.61 3.94
N ASP A 189 31.90 -25.33 5.05
CA ASP A 189 30.89 -25.50 6.08
C ASP A 189 30.51 -24.14 6.73
N SER A 190 31.47 -23.26 6.96
CA SER A 190 31.23 -21.90 7.45
C SER A 190 30.47 -21.06 6.44
N ALA A 191 30.78 -21.17 5.15
CA ALA A 191 30.07 -20.46 4.07
C ALA A 191 28.61 -20.97 3.94
N ILE A 192 28.37 -22.27 4.01
CA ILE A 192 27.01 -22.85 4.00
C ILE A 192 26.20 -22.32 5.19
N ASN A 193 26.79 -22.25 6.38
CA ASN A 193 26.13 -21.68 7.56
C ASN A 193 25.83 -20.17 7.39
N SER A 194 26.73 -19.42 6.76
CA SER A 194 26.53 -18.00 6.48
C SER A 194 25.37 -17.77 5.51
N VAL A 195 25.31 -18.53 4.42
CA VAL A 195 24.21 -18.49 3.45
C VAL A 195 22.89 -18.92 4.10
N SER A 196 22.91 -19.95 4.93
CA SER A 196 21.72 -20.41 5.67
C SER A 196 21.20 -19.36 6.64
N SER A 197 22.09 -18.64 7.34
CA SER A 197 21.73 -17.54 8.23
C SER A 197 21.14 -16.36 7.44
N LEU A 198 21.68 -16.06 6.26
CA LEU A 198 21.16 -15.00 5.39
C LEU A 198 19.76 -15.34 4.89
N ARG A 199 19.53 -16.60 4.45
CA ARG A 199 18.20 -17.09 4.07
C ARG A 199 17.21 -17.03 5.24
N ALA A 200 17.62 -17.39 6.45
CA ALA A 200 16.78 -17.28 7.64
C ALA A 200 16.39 -15.81 7.91
N THR A 201 17.31 -14.86 7.70
CA THR A 201 17.01 -13.41 7.80
C THR A 201 15.98 -12.98 6.77
N PHE A 202 16.10 -13.44 5.52
CA PHE A 202 15.14 -13.17 4.46
C PHE A 202 13.76 -13.75 4.77
N GLY A 203 13.68 -14.99 5.23
CA GLY A 203 12.42 -15.61 5.63
C GLY A 203 11.74 -14.87 6.79
N ALA A 204 12.52 -14.46 7.80
CA ALA A 204 11.99 -13.65 8.90
C ALA A 204 11.50 -12.27 8.41
N PHE A 205 12.20 -11.64 7.47
CA PHE A 205 11.80 -10.37 6.90
C PHE A 205 10.54 -10.50 6.04
N GLN A 206 10.42 -11.58 5.25
CA GLN A 206 9.20 -11.88 4.48
C GLN A 206 7.99 -12.03 5.40
N ASN A 207 8.09 -12.80 6.48
CA ASN A 207 7.01 -12.91 7.47
C ASN A 207 6.63 -11.52 8.05
N ARG A 208 7.60 -10.67 8.34
CA ARG A 208 7.33 -9.30 8.80
C ARG A 208 6.58 -8.47 7.77
N LEU A 209 6.94 -8.59 6.49
CA LEU A 209 6.23 -7.91 5.40
C LEU A 209 4.79 -8.40 5.28
N GLU A 210 4.54 -9.70 5.37
CA GLU A 210 3.19 -10.29 5.33
C GLU A 210 2.32 -9.79 6.49
N PHE A 211 2.85 -9.76 7.71
CA PHE A 211 2.14 -9.17 8.85
C PHE A 211 1.87 -7.68 8.66
N THR A 212 2.82 -6.96 8.07
CA THR A 212 2.66 -5.54 7.77
C THR A 212 1.57 -5.32 6.73
N ILE A 213 1.53 -6.11 5.65
CA ILE A 213 0.48 -6.05 4.62
C ILE A 213 -0.89 -6.27 5.25
N ASN A 214 -1.03 -7.29 6.11
CA ASN A 214 -2.28 -7.58 6.80
C ASN A 214 -2.71 -6.43 7.73
N THR A 215 -1.77 -5.84 8.46
CA THR A 215 -2.04 -4.69 9.34
C THR A 215 -2.48 -3.47 8.53
N LEU A 216 -1.81 -3.20 7.41
CA LEU A 216 -2.16 -2.12 6.49
C LEU A 216 -3.55 -2.33 5.88
N ALA A 217 -3.93 -3.56 5.52
CA ALA A 217 -5.26 -3.87 5.01
C ALA A 217 -6.36 -3.55 6.04
N ILE A 218 -6.16 -3.92 7.30
CA ILE A 218 -7.09 -3.60 8.39
C ILE A 218 -7.14 -2.08 8.62
N GLN A 219 -6.02 -1.38 8.54
CA GLN A 219 -5.97 0.08 8.68
C GLN A 219 -6.70 0.78 7.53
N GLU A 220 -6.56 0.29 6.29
CA GLU A 220 -7.27 0.79 5.12
C GLU A 220 -8.78 0.63 5.28
N GLU A 221 -9.25 -0.56 5.67
CA GLU A 221 -10.66 -0.84 5.91
C GLU A 221 -11.25 0.08 6.98
N ASN A 222 -10.60 0.21 8.12
CA ASN A 222 -11.07 1.08 9.21
C ASN A 222 -11.06 2.56 8.82
N SER A 223 -10.03 3.01 8.10
CA SER A 223 -9.94 4.40 7.64
C SER A 223 -10.99 4.71 6.57
N SER A 224 -11.25 3.76 5.67
CA SER A 224 -12.31 3.87 4.66
C SER A 224 -13.70 3.90 5.30
N ALA A 225 -13.96 3.04 6.29
CA ALA A 225 -15.20 3.04 7.04
C ALA A 225 -15.42 4.35 7.81
N ALA A 226 -14.35 4.89 8.42
CA ALA A 226 -14.41 6.18 9.12
C ALA A 226 -14.67 7.34 8.14
N GLN A 227 -14.04 7.33 6.97
CA GLN A 227 -14.29 8.30 5.90
C GLN A 227 -15.74 8.24 5.43
N SER A 228 -16.27 7.03 5.17
CA SER A 228 -17.64 6.80 4.76
C SER A 228 -18.65 7.32 5.80
N ALA A 229 -18.45 7.01 7.07
CA ALA A 229 -19.30 7.47 8.16
C ALA A 229 -19.41 9.02 8.25
N ILE A 230 -18.33 9.72 7.86
CA ILE A 230 -18.31 11.19 7.86
C ILE A 230 -18.89 11.75 6.58
N ARG A 231 -18.53 11.22 5.42
CA ARG A 231 -18.76 11.87 4.11
C ARG A 231 -19.94 11.32 3.33
N ASP A 232 -20.29 10.04 3.48
CA ASP A 232 -21.30 9.40 2.66
C ASP A 232 -22.73 9.77 3.12
N ALA A 233 -23.65 9.82 2.17
CA ALA A 233 -25.05 10.08 2.43
C ALA A 233 -25.84 8.78 2.60
N ASP A 234 -26.71 8.75 3.59
CA ASP A 234 -27.76 7.74 3.69
C ASP A 234 -28.83 8.03 2.62
N ILE A 235 -28.77 7.27 1.54
CA ILE A 235 -29.66 7.45 0.37
C ILE A 235 -31.13 7.34 0.74
N ALA A 236 -31.51 6.46 1.70
CA ALA A 236 -32.90 6.32 2.12
C ALA A 236 -33.43 7.59 2.81
N ARG A 237 -32.63 8.15 3.72
CA ARG A 237 -32.99 9.40 4.40
C ARG A 237 -32.99 10.59 3.45
N GLU A 238 -32.04 10.67 2.53
CA GLU A 238 -31.95 11.78 1.59
C GLU A 238 -33.08 11.72 0.55
N THR A 239 -33.52 10.53 0.12
CA THR A 239 -34.69 10.36 -0.76
C THR A 239 -35.98 10.83 -0.08
N ILE A 240 -36.15 10.52 1.21
CA ILE A 240 -37.31 11.01 1.99
C ILE A 240 -37.28 12.56 2.06
N SER A 241 -36.09 13.13 2.31
CA SER A 241 -35.91 14.58 2.37
C SER A 241 -36.18 15.26 1.03
N PHE A 242 -35.69 14.67 -0.05
CA PHE A 242 -35.94 15.12 -1.42
C PHE A 242 -37.42 15.11 -1.76
N THR A 243 -38.11 13.98 -1.53
CA THR A 243 -39.57 13.85 -1.81
C THR A 243 -40.38 14.85 -0.99
N ARG A 244 -40.07 15.02 0.31
CA ARG A 244 -40.71 16.01 1.16
C ARG A 244 -40.52 17.42 0.61
N ASN A 245 -39.31 17.80 0.26
CA ASN A 245 -38.99 19.12 -0.28
C ASN A 245 -39.67 19.36 -1.62
N GLN A 246 -39.77 18.35 -2.48
CA GLN A 246 -40.49 18.40 -3.76
C GLN A 246 -41.99 18.68 -3.55
N ILE A 247 -42.62 17.97 -2.60
CA ILE A 247 -44.03 18.19 -2.24
C ILE A 247 -44.21 19.63 -1.68
N LEU A 248 -43.28 20.07 -0.83
CA LEU A 248 -43.36 21.43 -0.23
C LEU A 248 -43.14 22.52 -1.28
N VAL A 249 -42.31 22.31 -2.30
CA VAL A 249 -42.18 23.25 -3.42
C VAL A 249 -43.49 23.33 -4.20
N SER A 250 -44.09 22.19 -4.54
CA SER A 250 -45.39 22.17 -5.25
C SER A 250 -46.50 22.82 -4.42
N ALA A 251 -46.58 22.55 -3.12
CA ALA A 251 -47.52 23.19 -2.23
C ALA A 251 -47.26 24.67 -2.05
N GLY A 252 -45.96 25.07 -1.94
CA GLY A 252 -45.54 26.46 -1.79
C GLY A 252 -45.90 27.34 -3.00
N THR A 253 -45.79 26.80 -4.21
CA THR A 253 -46.19 27.51 -5.44
C THR A 253 -47.70 27.76 -5.46
N THR A 254 -48.50 26.76 -5.07
CA THR A 254 -49.99 26.94 -4.98
C THR A 254 -50.37 27.94 -3.93
N VAL A 255 -49.73 27.89 -2.73
CA VAL A 255 -49.99 28.87 -1.66
C VAL A 255 -49.58 30.28 -2.07
N LEU A 256 -48.43 30.42 -2.77
CA LEU A 256 -47.98 31.71 -3.29
C LEU A 256 -48.97 32.27 -4.34
N ALA A 257 -49.48 31.43 -5.25
CA ALA A 257 -50.50 31.81 -6.21
C ALA A 257 -51.80 32.30 -5.48
N GLN A 258 -52.26 31.55 -4.48
CA GLN A 258 -53.41 31.92 -3.68
C GLN A 258 -53.22 33.24 -2.91
N ALA A 259 -52.02 33.44 -2.33
CA ALA A 259 -51.71 34.66 -1.62
C ALA A 259 -51.70 35.91 -2.52
N ASN A 260 -51.37 35.74 -3.80
CA ASN A 260 -51.38 36.82 -4.79
C ASN A 260 -52.80 37.17 -5.29
N VAL A 261 -53.76 36.23 -5.21
CA VAL A 261 -55.16 36.51 -5.58
C VAL A 261 -55.87 37.33 -4.52
N LEU A 262 -55.56 37.18 -3.22
CA LEU A 262 -56.20 37.92 -2.13
C LEU A 262 -56.25 39.48 -2.30
N PRO A 263 -55.16 40.18 -2.70
CA PRO A 263 -55.23 41.63 -2.98
C PRO A 263 -56.05 41.97 -4.22
N GLN A 264 -56.07 41.05 -5.23
CA GLN A 264 -56.83 41.28 -6.47
C GLN A 264 -58.37 41.25 -6.22
N THR A 265 -58.82 40.34 -5.36
CA THR A 265 -60.26 40.32 -4.93
C THR A 265 -60.64 41.54 -4.13
N ALA A 266 -59.72 42.12 -3.36
CA ALA A 266 -59.98 43.39 -2.67
C ALA A 266 -60.10 44.59 -3.64
N LEU A 267 -59.30 44.57 -4.74
CA LEU A 267 -59.38 45.59 -5.78
C LEU A 267 -60.71 45.52 -6.56
N THR A 268 -61.20 44.30 -6.86
CA THR A 268 -62.53 44.11 -7.53
C THR A 268 -63.71 44.47 -6.66
N LEU A 269 -63.57 44.57 -5.34
CA LEU A 269 -64.59 45.04 -4.42
C LEU A 269 -64.59 46.56 -4.29
N LEU A 270 -63.58 47.28 -4.74
CA LEU A 270 -63.42 48.75 -4.64
C LEU A 270 -63.71 49.42 -5.99
N GLY A 271 -63.83 48.71 -7.08
CA GLY A 271 -64.14 49.20 -8.39
C GLY A 271 -64.99 48.28 -9.18
#